data_babf09ae2fc6e2c03d8702f68c02d42c
#
_entry.id   babf09ae2fc6e2c03d8702f68c02d42c
#
_cell.length_a   1.000
_cell.length_b   1.000
_cell.length_c   1.000
_cell.angle_alpha   90.00
_cell.angle_beta   90.00
_cell.angle_gamma   90.00
#
_symmetry.space_group_name_H-M   'P 1'
#
loop_
_entity.id
_entity.type
_entity.pdbx_description
1 polymer ?
#
loop_
_entity_poly.entity_id
_entity_poly.type
_entity_poly.pdbx_seq_one_letter_code
_entity_poly.pdbx_strand_id
1 'polypeptide(L)'
;GGLSAGIALALPEAEIVTVEPFGWDDMARSFEEGRIVPVAEDPPPTRCDALQTKLVSPLTFGPLTDCGARGVAVTEDETAAAMSFAARNLRLVAEPGGAVALAAALAGKAGALSGRSVIVVSGGNVDPLVYAEILESQATRARYS
;
A
#
# COMPACT_ATOMS: atom_id res chain seq x y z
N GLY A 1 7.71 -0.76 -7.49
CA GLY A 1 8.36 0.32 -6.71
C GLY A 1 8.63 1.61 -7.49
N GLY A 2 8.26 1.68 -8.80
CA GLY A 2 8.59 2.84 -9.66
C GLY A 2 8.03 4.17 -9.17
N LEU A 3 6.79 4.19 -8.70
CA LEU A 3 6.18 5.40 -8.13
C LEU A 3 6.95 5.89 -6.91
N SER A 4 7.19 5.02 -5.94
CA SER A 4 7.91 5.37 -4.70
C SER A 4 9.35 5.81 -4.97
N ALA A 5 10.07 5.11 -5.86
CA ALA A 5 11.42 5.50 -6.26
C ALA A 5 11.45 6.87 -6.98
N GLY A 6 10.48 7.15 -7.85
CA GLY A 6 10.33 8.45 -8.50
C GLY A 6 10.07 9.57 -7.50
N ILE A 7 9.24 9.33 -6.48
CA ILE A 7 8.99 10.29 -5.40
C ILE A 7 10.27 10.53 -4.57
N ALA A 8 10.98 9.46 -4.21
CA ALA A 8 12.24 9.56 -3.45
C ALA A 8 13.28 10.42 -4.19
N LEU A 9 13.43 10.22 -5.49
CA LEU A 9 14.35 11.03 -6.31
C LEU A 9 13.92 12.50 -6.44
N ALA A 10 12.61 12.75 -6.48
CA ALA A 10 12.07 14.11 -6.61
C ALA A 10 12.06 14.88 -5.28
N LEU A 11 12.01 14.17 -4.14
CA LEU A 11 11.89 14.73 -2.80
C LEU A 11 12.91 14.06 -1.86
N PRO A 12 14.20 14.31 -2.01
CA PRO A 12 15.27 13.60 -1.28
C PRO A 12 15.23 13.81 0.23
N GLU A 13 14.57 14.88 0.71
CA GLU A 13 14.42 15.18 2.14
C GLU A 13 13.15 14.56 2.76
N ALA A 14 12.31 13.88 1.95
CA ALA A 14 11.09 13.28 2.46
C ALA A 14 11.35 11.88 3.03
N GLU A 15 10.73 11.59 4.17
CA GLU A 15 10.63 10.21 4.67
C GLU A 15 9.67 9.43 3.75
N ILE A 16 10.16 8.35 3.14
CA ILE A 16 9.39 7.51 2.23
C ILE A 16 8.97 6.22 2.94
N VAL A 17 7.66 5.94 2.90
CA VAL A 17 7.09 4.68 3.36
C VAL A 17 6.44 3.97 2.18
N THR A 18 6.98 2.83 1.78
CA THR A 18 6.36 1.95 0.79
C THR A 18 5.34 1.05 1.47
N VAL A 19 4.22 0.80 0.82
CA VAL A 19 3.15 -0.04 1.37
C VAL A 19 2.78 -1.12 0.38
N GLU A 20 2.72 -2.36 0.86
CA GLU A 20 2.46 -3.55 0.05
C GLU A 20 1.38 -4.42 0.72
N PRO A 21 0.69 -5.30 -0.01
CA PRO A 21 -0.19 -6.30 0.60
C PRO A 21 0.62 -7.33 1.40
N PHE A 22 0.07 -7.79 2.51
CA PHE A 22 0.67 -8.85 3.31
C PHE A 22 0.96 -10.10 2.48
N GLY A 23 2.19 -10.63 2.60
CA GLY A 23 2.68 -11.77 1.83
C GLY A 23 3.19 -11.42 0.43
N TRP A 24 2.97 -10.19 -0.05
CA TRP A 24 3.52 -9.61 -1.28
C TRP A 24 4.47 -8.44 -0.98
N ASP A 25 5.02 -8.41 0.22
CA ASP A 25 5.78 -7.35 0.84
C ASP A 25 7.30 -7.53 0.61
N ASP A 26 7.68 -7.86 -0.61
CA ASP A 26 9.08 -8.12 -1.00
C ASP A 26 9.96 -6.88 -0.89
N MET A 27 9.45 -5.68 -1.09
CA MET A 27 10.19 -4.45 -0.87
C MET A 27 10.49 -4.24 0.63
N ALA A 28 9.49 -4.41 1.50
CA ALA A 28 9.65 -4.26 2.94
C ALA A 28 10.70 -5.24 3.48
N ARG A 29 10.60 -6.53 3.11
CA ARG A 29 11.57 -7.56 3.49
C ARG A 29 12.97 -7.32 2.88
N SER A 30 13.02 -6.78 1.66
CA SER A 30 14.30 -6.42 1.03
C SER A 30 15.01 -5.30 1.79
N PHE A 31 14.29 -4.34 2.34
CA PHE A 31 14.88 -3.31 3.21
C PHE A 31 15.42 -3.91 4.51
N GLU A 32 14.66 -4.79 5.15
CA GLU A 32 15.08 -5.46 6.39
C GLU A 32 16.34 -6.31 6.21
N GLU A 33 16.43 -7.02 5.07
CA GLU A 33 17.59 -7.87 4.75
C GLU A 33 18.77 -7.12 4.11
N GLY A 34 18.59 -5.85 3.71
CA GLY A 34 19.61 -5.07 3.00
C GLY A 34 19.97 -5.61 1.61
N ARG A 35 19.12 -6.48 1.06
CA ARG A 35 19.26 -7.07 -0.28
C ARG A 35 17.90 -7.41 -0.87
N ILE A 36 17.83 -7.47 -2.18
CA ILE A 36 16.58 -7.85 -2.87
C ILE A 36 16.25 -9.31 -2.55
N VAL A 37 15.03 -9.54 -2.04
CA VAL A 37 14.45 -10.87 -1.80
C VAL A 37 13.13 -11.02 -2.54
N PRO A 38 12.82 -12.21 -3.08
CA PRO A 38 11.56 -12.42 -3.77
C PRO A 38 10.39 -12.59 -2.81
N VAL A 39 9.18 -12.41 -3.32
CA VAL A 39 7.95 -12.91 -2.69
C VAL A 39 8.06 -14.42 -2.49
N ALA A 40 7.40 -14.96 -1.47
CA ALA A 40 7.36 -16.41 -1.23
C ALA A 40 6.84 -17.16 -2.48
N GLU A 41 7.18 -18.44 -2.58
CA GLU A 41 6.80 -19.26 -3.74
C GLU A 41 5.28 -19.40 -3.89
N ASP A 42 4.57 -19.50 -2.74
CA ASP A 42 3.11 -19.57 -2.66
C ASP A 42 2.55 -18.45 -1.76
N PRO A 43 2.47 -17.22 -2.29
CA PRO A 43 1.96 -16.10 -1.51
C PRO A 43 0.43 -16.18 -1.38
N PRO A 44 -0.14 -15.60 -0.31
CA PRO A 44 -1.59 -15.58 -0.13
C PRO A 44 -2.27 -14.82 -1.28
N PRO A 45 -3.54 -15.13 -1.58
CA PRO A 45 -4.30 -14.35 -2.56
C PRO A 45 -4.47 -12.91 -2.09
N THR A 46 -4.42 -11.98 -3.04
CA THR A 46 -4.67 -10.56 -2.79
C THR A 46 -5.53 -9.95 -3.88
N ARG A 47 -6.38 -8.99 -3.50
CA ARG A 47 -7.13 -8.15 -4.45
C ARG A 47 -6.29 -7.01 -5.03
N CYS A 48 -5.08 -6.79 -4.53
CA CYS A 48 -4.15 -5.77 -5.02
C CYS A 48 -3.39 -6.26 -6.26
N ASP A 49 -4.08 -6.50 -7.37
CA ASP A 49 -3.54 -7.11 -8.59
C ASP A 49 -2.35 -6.34 -9.18
N ALA A 50 -2.39 -5.00 -9.13
CA ALA A 50 -1.31 -4.14 -9.58
C ALA A 50 -0.02 -4.26 -8.74
N LEU A 51 -0.08 -4.89 -7.56
CA LEU A 51 1.03 -5.06 -6.62
C LEU A 51 1.53 -6.52 -6.53
N GLN A 52 1.09 -7.40 -7.41
CA GLN A 52 1.50 -8.81 -7.46
C GLN A 52 2.82 -9.02 -8.22
N THR A 53 3.80 -8.16 -7.97
CA THR A 53 5.16 -8.34 -8.50
C THR A 53 5.94 -9.30 -7.60
N LYS A 54 6.63 -10.28 -8.21
CA LYS A 54 7.35 -11.30 -7.44
C LYS A 54 8.72 -10.87 -6.95
N LEU A 55 9.25 -9.77 -7.48
CA LEU A 55 10.59 -9.29 -7.17
C LEU A 55 10.70 -7.80 -7.45
N VAL A 56 11.19 -7.05 -6.49
CA VAL A 56 11.52 -5.63 -6.69
C VAL A 56 12.70 -5.49 -7.67
N SER A 57 12.64 -4.46 -8.51
CA SER A 57 13.72 -4.15 -9.44
C SER A 57 14.91 -3.49 -8.73
N PRO A 58 16.16 -3.85 -9.05
CA PRO A 58 17.34 -3.12 -8.57
C PRO A 58 17.29 -1.61 -8.88
N LEU A 59 16.67 -1.25 -10.00
CA LEU A 59 16.52 0.15 -10.43
C LEU A 59 15.64 0.97 -9.47
N THR A 60 14.67 0.35 -8.83
CA THR A 60 13.78 1.02 -7.86
C THR A 60 14.25 0.83 -6.43
N PHE A 61 14.89 -0.29 -6.12
CA PHE A 61 15.41 -0.59 -4.80
C PHE A 61 16.56 0.34 -4.38
N GLY A 62 17.51 0.62 -5.30
CA GLY A 62 18.65 1.50 -5.01
C GLY A 62 18.23 2.87 -4.48
N PRO A 63 17.50 3.69 -5.25
CA PRO A 63 17.08 5.02 -4.80
C PRO A 63 16.28 5.03 -3.49
N LEU A 64 15.44 3.99 -3.27
CA LEU A 64 14.67 3.86 -2.03
C LEU A 64 15.57 3.50 -0.83
N THR A 65 16.55 2.65 -1.03
CA THR A 65 17.55 2.33 0.01
C THR A 65 18.42 3.54 0.33
N ASP A 66 18.88 4.27 -0.68
CA ASP A 66 19.73 5.45 -0.52
C ASP A 66 19.04 6.58 0.27
N CYS A 67 17.73 6.75 0.14
CA CYS A 67 16.96 7.72 0.92
C CYS A 67 16.51 7.19 2.29
N GLY A 68 16.84 5.96 2.66
CA GLY A 68 16.43 5.35 3.93
C GLY A 68 14.94 5.03 4.00
N ALA A 69 14.30 4.72 2.87
CA ALA A 69 12.90 4.32 2.83
C ALA A 69 12.65 3.07 3.70
N ARG A 70 11.45 2.98 4.24
CA ARG A 70 10.99 1.77 4.95
C ARG A 70 9.74 1.21 4.31
N GLY A 71 9.52 -0.09 4.49
CA GLY A 71 8.35 -0.79 4.00
C GLY A 71 7.41 -1.21 5.11
N VAL A 72 6.12 -1.30 4.80
CA VAL A 72 5.11 -1.87 5.69
C VAL A 72 4.10 -2.69 4.88
N ALA A 73 3.52 -3.71 5.53
CA ALA A 73 2.50 -4.54 4.92
C ALA A 73 1.11 -4.27 5.51
N VAL A 74 0.08 -4.27 4.64
CA VAL A 74 -1.32 -4.14 5.02
C VAL A 74 -2.10 -5.39 4.66
N THR A 75 -3.11 -5.70 5.46
CA THR A 75 -4.02 -6.83 5.22
C THR A 75 -5.11 -6.47 4.21
N GLU A 76 -5.78 -7.50 3.67
CA GLU A 76 -6.97 -7.31 2.81
C GLU A 76 -8.08 -6.53 3.53
N ASP A 77 -8.29 -6.78 4.82
CA ASP A 77 -9.29 -6.08 5.63
C ASP A 77 -8.94 -4.61 5.84
N GLU A 78 -7.68 -4.27 6.09
CA GLU A 78 -7.20 -2.89 6.19
C GLU A 78 -7.36 -2.16 4.86
N THR A 79 -7.05 -2.83 3.76
CA THR A 79 -7.23 -2.29 2.40
C THR A 79 -8.71 -2.04 2.09
N ALA A 80 -9.58 -2.99 2.40
CA ALA A 80 -11.03 -2.85 2.22
C ALA A 80 -11.60 -1.70 3.07
N ALA A 81 -11.14 -1.56 4.32
CA ALA A 81 -11.53 -0.45 5.19
C ALA A 81 -11.09 0.91 4.62
N ALA A 82 -9.88 0.98 4.04
CA ALA A 82 -9.37 2.20 3.40
C ALA A 82 -10.18 2.57 2.14
N MET A 83 -10.56 1.59 1.32
CA MET A 83 -11.42 1.82 0.16
C MET A 83 -12.78 2.37 0.59
N SER A 84 -13.39 1.78 1.61
CA SER A 84 -14.65 2.27 2.18
C SER A 84 -14.51 3.68 2.76
N PHE A 85 -13.41 3.97 3.46
CA PHE A 85 -13.10 5.32 3.96
C PHE A 85 -12.97 6.32 2.81
N ALA A 86 -12.21 6.00 1.76
CA ALA A 86 -12.04 6.84 0.58
C ALA A 86 -13.38 7.19 -0.06
N ALA A 87 -14.25 6.18 -0.27
CA ALA A 87 -15.58 6.38 -0.83
C ALA A 87 -16.47 7.29 0.04
N ARG A 88 -16.54 7.00 1.33
CA ARG A 88 -17.50 7.64 2.25
C ARG A 88 -17.07 9.02 2.72
N ASN A 89 -15.78 9.22 2.92
CA ASN A 89 -15.25 10.45 3.54
C ASN A 89 -14.55 11.36 2.52
N LEU A 90 -13.86 10.79 1.52
CA LEU A 90 -13.10 11.55 0.53
C LEU A 90 -13.83 11.68 -0.82
N ARG A 91 -14.90 10.89 -1.05
CA ARG A 91 -15.61 10.81 -2.33
C ARG A 91 -14.71 10.35 -3.48
N LEU A 92 -13.76 9.48 -3.17
CA LEU A 92 -12.83 8.91 -4.13
C LEU A 92 -13.14 7.43 -4.34
N VAL A 93 -13.11 7.01 -5.61
CA VAL A 93 -13.06 5.59 -5.98
C VAL A 93 -11.60 5.19 -6.01
N ALA A 94 -11.22 4.23 -5.19
CA ALA A 94 -9.86 3.67 -5.16
C ALA A 94 -9.93 2.17 -5.44
N GLU A 95 -9.01 1.67 -6.25
CA GLU A 95 -8.78 0.22 -6.39
C GLU A 95 -7.99 -0.31 -5.18
N PRO A 96 -7.98 -1.63 -4.91
CA PRO A 96 -7.26 -2.19 -3.78
C PRO A 96 -5.80 -1.77 -3.72
N GLY A 97 -5.04 -1.96 -4.80
CA GLY A 97 -3.63 -1.57 -4.88
C GLY A 97 -3.39 -0.06 -4.74
N GLY A 98 -4.36 0.77 -5.17
CA GLY A 98 -4.32 2.22 -5.01
C GLY A 98 -4.61 2.70 -3.58
N ALA A 99 -5.23 1.86 -2.76
CA ALA A 99 -5.67 2.21 -1.40
C ALA A 99 -4.69 1.79 -0.29
N VAL A 100 -3.64 1.02 -0.60
CA VAL A 100 -2.74 0.45 0.42
C VAL A 100 -2.04 1.50 1.30
N ALA A 101 -1.63 2.63 0.72
CA ALA A 101 -1.00 3.70 1.48
C ALA A 101 -1.99 4.34 2.48
N LEU A 102 -3.25 4.53 2.06
CA LEU A 102 -4.32 4.98 2.94
C LEU A 102 -4.61 3.94 4.03
N ALA A 103 -4.58 2.65 3.69
CA ALA A 103 -4.75 1.56 4.66
C ALA A 103 -3.68 1.60 5.75
N ALA A 104 -2.40 1.74 5.38
CA ALA A 104 -1.30 1.84 6.34
C ALA A 104 -1.45 3.07 7.26
N ALA A 105 -1.88 4.21 6.71
CA ALA A 105 -2.10 5.42 7.50
C ALA A 105 -3.25 5.24 8.51
N LEU A 106 -4.39 4.71 8.08
CA LEU A 106 -5.55 4.47 8.95
C LEU A 106 -5.28 3.40 10.02
N ALA A 107 -4.49 2.38 9.69
CA ALA A 107 -4.07 1.33 10.62
C ALA A 107 -2.90 1.73 11.56
N GLY A 108 -2.38 2.96 11.44
CA GLY A 108 -1.24 3.43 12.23
C GLY A 108 0.11 2.79 11.87
N LYS A 109 0.18 2.02 10.78
CA LYS A 109 1.41 1.33 10.32
C LYS A 109 2.40 2.27 9.63
N ALA A 110 1.91 3.37 9.11
CA ALA A 110 2.76 4.39 8.50
C ALA A 110 3.65 5.14 9.50
N GLY A 111 3.52 4.87 10.80
CA GLY A 111 4.21 5.59 11.86
C GLY A 111 3.50 6.88 12.27
N ALA A 112 4.16 7.71 13.05
CA ALA A 112 3.59 8.98 13.48
C ALA A 112 3.46 9.94 12.30
N LEU A 113 2.24 10.29 11.92
CA LEU A 113 1.97 11.29 10.90
C LEU A 113 2.13 12.67 11.53
N SER A 114 3.34 13.21 11.52
CA SER A 114 3.66 14.54 12.05
C SER A 114 4.03 15.51 10.94
N GLY A 115 3.80 16.80 11.17
CA GLY A 115 4.11 17.82 10.18
C GLY A 115 3.25 17.69 8.91
N ARG A 116 3.87 17.71 7.74
CA ARG A 116 3.20 17.54 6.46
C ARG A 116 3.36 16.11 5.96
N SER A 117 2.27 15.34 6.01
CA SER A 117 2.21 13.97 5.49
C SER A 117 1.38 13.93 4.21
N VAL A 118 1.85 13.20 3.21
CA VAL A 118 1.16 12.98 1.93
C VAL A 118 0.89 11.50 1.76
N ILE A 119 -0.36 11.14 1.55
CA ILE A 119 -0.81 9.77 1.29
C ILE A 119 -1.22 9.69 -0.17
N VAL A 120 -0.55 8.83 -0.94
CA VAL A 120 -0.83 8.69 -2.37
C VAL A 120 -1.91 7.62 -2.55
N VAL A 121 -3.03 8.02 -3.16
CA VAL A 121 -4.06 7.10 -3.67
C VAL A 121 -3.86 7.04 -5.19
N SER A 122 -3.26 5.96 -5.68
CA SER A 122 -2.65 5.93 -7.01
C SER A 122 -3.52 5.36 -8.12
N GLY A 123 -4.65 4.73 -7.82
CA GLY A 123 -5.47 4.11 -8.84
C GLY A 123 -6.94 3.94 -8.42
N GLY A 124 -7.83 3.85 -9.41
CA GLY A 124 -9.27 3.70 -9.21
C GLY A 124 -9.93 2.78 -10.23
N ASN A 125 -9.16 1.97 -10.96
CA ASN A 125 -9.68 1.04 -11.96
C ASN A 125 -10.11 -0.28 -11.29
N VAL A 126 -11.18 -0.24 -10.51
CA VAL A 126 -11.72 -1.40 -9.78
C VAL A 126 -12.99 -1.91 -10.47
N ASP A 127 -13.16 -3.24 -10.51
CA ASP A 127 -14.41 -3.85 -10.95
C ASP A 127 -15.58 -3.37 -10.09
N PRO A 128 -16.67 -2.86 -10.69
CA PRO A 128 -17.82 -2.33 -9.94
C PRO A 128 -18.46 -3.33 -8.98
N LEU A 129 -18.49 -4.62 -9.30
CA LEU A 129 -19.06 -5.65 -8.44
C LEU A 129 -18.15 -5.93 -7.24
N VAL A 130 -16.84 -6.03 -7.47
CA VAL A 130 -15.84 -6.16 -6.40
C VAL A 130 -15.88 -4.94 -5.48
N TYR A 131 -16.00 -3.75 -6.05
CA TYR A 131 -16.11 -2.51 -5.28
C TYR A 131 -17.38 -2.48 -4.40
N ALA A 132 -18.54 -2.85 -4.97
CA ALA A 132 -19.78 -2.93 -4.23
C ALA A 132 -19.70 -3.94 -3.08
N GLU A 133 -19.17 -5.14 -3.32
CA GLU A 133 -18.95 -6.17 -2.28
C GLU A 133 -18.12 -5.63 -1.12
N ILE A 134 -17.01 -4.95 -1.42
CA ILE A 134 -16.15 -4.36 -0.40
C ILE A 134 -16.91 -3.32 0.43
N LEU A 135 -17.63 -2.41 -0.20
CA LEU A 135 -18.39 -1.37 0.50
C LEU A 135 -19.49 -1.95 1.40
N GLU A 136 -20.21 -2.96 0.93
CA GLU A 136 -21.26 -3.65 1.69
C GLU A 136 -20.70 -4.39 2.91
N SER A 137 -19.60 -5.13 2.73
CA SER A 137 -18.95 -5.86 3.83
C SER A 137 -18.48 -4.91 4.94
N GLN A 138 -17.89 -3.78 4.59
CA GLN A 138 -17.42 -2.78 5.53
C GLN A 138 -18.57 -2.01 6.20
N ALA A 139 -19.68 -1.76 5.50
CA ALA A 139 -20.87 -1.16 6.07
C ALA A 139 -21.54 -2.08 7.12
N THR A 140 -21.51 -3.38 6.88
CA THR A 140 -22.01 -4.37 7.82
C THR A 140 -21.17 -4.43 9.09
N ARG A 141 -19.84 -4.50 8.97
CA ARG A 141 -18.93 -4.47 10.13
C ARG A 141 -19.13 -3.23 11.00
N ALA A 142 -19.25 -2.05 10.39
CA ALA A 142 -19.45 -0.79 11.12
C ALA A 142 -20.80 -0.69 11.89
N ARG A 143 -21.77 -1.57 11.62
CA ARG A 143 -23.04 -1.62 12.37
C ARG A 143 -22.99 -2.47 13.63
N TYR A 144 -21.98 -3.36 13.74
CA TYR A 144 -21.85 -4.33 14.82
C TYR A 144 -20.57 -4.12 15.66
N SER A 145 -19.77 -3.08 15.39
CA SER A 145 -18.62 -2.60 16.16
C SER A 145 -19.02 -1.38 17.01
#